data_8483ba5ba12b25dfbb5c58d431069e2d
#
_entry.id   8483ba5ba12b25dfbb5c58d431069e2d
#
_cell.length_a   1.000
_cell.length_b   1.000
_cell.length_c   1.000
_cell.angle_alpha   90.00
_cell.angle_beta   90.00
_cell.angle_gamma   90.00
#
_symmetry.space_group_name_H-M   'P 1'
#
loop_
_entity.id
_entity.type
_entity.pdbx_description
1 polymer ?
#
loop_
_entity_poly.entity_id
_entity_poly.type
_entity_poly.pdbx_seq_one_letter_code
_entity_poly.pdbx_strand_id
1 'polypeptide(L)'
;MNMQPHFETTREVTVISKILADFVRTVQLIESEIVAEEERAKISDRSDARYPMLARSLIERRDNIKMTIAALEERLIERAQHEQVATAA
;
A
#
# COMPACT_ATOMS: atom_id res chain seq x y z
N MET A 1 -24.95 19.80 -18.92
CA MET A 1 -24.40 20.18 -17.63
C MET A 1 -23.03 19.60 -17.41
N ASN A 2 -22.11 20.42 -17.11
CA ASN A 2 -20.72 19.99 -16.95
C ASN A 2 -20.46 19.38 -15.61
N MET A 3 -19.86 18.21 -15.64
CA MET A 3 -19.28 17.66 -14.44
C MET A 3 -18.13 18.56 -14.01
N GLN A 4 -18.09 18.87 -12.76
CA GLN A 4 -17.00 19.65 -12.23
C GLN A 4 -15.73 18.78 -12.19
N PRO A 5 -14.65 19.16 -12.87
CA PRO A 5 -13.41 18.38 -12.77
C PRO A 5 -12.94 18.21 -11.32
N HIS A 6 -13.17 19.23 -10.54
CA HIS A 6 -12.86 19.23 -9.12
C HIS A 6 -13.71 18.20 -8.37
N PHE A 7 -14.96 17.99 -8.74
CA PHE A 7 -15.83 16.98 -8.12
C PHE A 7 -15.28 15.57 -8.38
N GLU A 8 -14.90 15.30 -9.62
CA GLU A 8 -14.33 14.00 -9.98
C GLU A 8 -12.99 13.76 -9.29
N THR A 9 -12.16 14.79 -9.17
CA THR A 9 -10.88 14.70 -8.47
C THR A 9 -11.08 14.36 -7.00
N THR A 10 -12.08 14.98 -6.36
CA THR A 10 -12.40 14.70 -4.97
C THR A 10 -12.86 13.25 -4.77
N ARG A 11 -13.68 12.75 -5.69
CA ARG A 11 -14.11 11.35 -5.66
C ARG A 11 -12.91 10.42 -5.81
N GLU A 12 -12.02 10.73 -6.75
CA GLU A 12 -10.82 9.94 -6.99
C GLU A 12 -9.92 9.90 -5.75
N VAL A 13 -9.72 11.05 -5.12
CA VAL A 13 -8.95 11.15 -3.87
C VAL A 13 -9.57 10.27 -2.79
N THR A 14 -10.88 10.28 -2.65
CA THR A 14 -11.57 9.48 -1.65
C THR A 14 -11.37 7.98 -1.91
N VAL A 15 -11.51 7.56 -3.17
CA VAL A 15 -11.33 6.16 -3.54
C VAL A 15 -9.89 5.71 -3.29
N ILE A 16 -8.92 6.50 -3.72
CA ILE A 16 -7.50 6.18 -3.53
C ILE A 16 -7.17 6.07 -2.04
N SER A 17 -7.70 7.00 -1.24
CA SER A 17 -7.45 7.00 0.21
C SER A 17 -7.98 5.73 0.87
N LYS A 18 -9.14 5.25 0.44
CA LYS A 18 -9.71 3.99 0.94
C LYS A 18 -8.86 2.79 0.58
N ILE A 19 -8.43 2.74 -0.67
CA ILE A 19 -7.57 1.65 -1.16
C ILE A 19 -6.26 1.64 -0.39
N LEU A 20 -5.67 2.82 -0.18
CA LEU A 20 -4.43 2.95 0.60
C LEU A 20 -4.60 2.41 2.02
N ALA A 21 -5.68 2.79 2.69
CA ALA A 21 -5.94 2.34 4.06
C ALA A 21 -6.05 0.82 4.11
N ASP A 22 -6.71 0.21 3.13
CA ASP A 22 -6.86 -1.24 3.06
C ASP A 22 -5.51 -1.92 2.81
N PHE A 23 -4.69 -1.38 1.91
CA PHE A 23 -3.37 -1.95 1.64
C PHE A 23 -2.44 -1.82 2.84
N VAL A 24 -2.47 -0.69 3.53
CA VAL A 24 -1.65 -0.51 4.74
C VAL A 24 -2.03 -1.56 5.79
N ARG A 25 -3.31 -1.78 5.97
CA ARG A 25 -3.79 -2.81 6.91
C ARG A 25 -3.34 -4.20 6.48
N THR A 26 -3.41 -4.49 5.19
CA THR A 26 -2.96 -5.77 4.65
C THR A 26 -1.48 -5.98 4.89
N VAL A 27 -0.65 -4.95 4.70
CA VAL A 27 0.79 -5.04 4.98
C VAL A 27 1.01 -5.38 6.46
N GLN A 28 0.29 -4.74 7.35
CA GLN A 28 0.42 -5.00 8.80
C GLN A 28 0.07 -6.44 9.14
N LEU A 29 -0.99 -6.97 8.53
CA LEU A 29 -1.39 -8.37 8.73
C LEU A 29 -0.32 -9.32 8.20
N ILE A 30 0.22 -9.04 7.03
CA ILE A 30 1.27 -9.88 6.45
C ILE A 30 2.52 -9.85 7.33
N GLU A 31 2.90 -8.69 7.84
CA GLU A 31 4.06 -8.59 8.73
C GLU A 31 3.88 -9.42 9.99
N SER A 32 2.67 -9.44 10.55
CA SER A 32 2.36 -10.28 11.70
C SER A 32 2.49 -11.77 11.36
N GLU A 33 2.04 -12.16 10.17
CA GLU A 33 2.14 -13.54 9.71
C GLU A 33 3.59 -13.96 9.49
N ILE A 34 4.43 -13.05 8.98
CA ILE A 34 5.86 -13.32 8.80
C ILE A 34 6.50 -13.62 10.16
N VAL A 35 6.24 -12.79 11.14
CA VAL A 35 6.76 -12.98 12.50
C VAL A 35 6.31 -14.32 13.07
N ALA A 36 5.03 -14.67 12.89
CA ALA A 36 4.49 -15.92 13.39
C ALA A 36 5.18 -17.13 12.74
N GLU A 37 5.45 -17.03 11.43
CA GLU A 37 6.14 -18.12 10.74
C GLU A 37 7.58 -18.27 11.19
N GLU A 38 8.27 -17.16 11.40
CA GLU A 38 9.64 -17.19 11.90
C GLU A 38 9.70 -17.77 13.30
N GLU A 39 8.76 -17.41 14.15
CA GLU A 39 8.70 -17.97 15.51
C GLU A 39 8.42 -19.46 15.50
N ARG A 40 7.53 -19.91 14.63
CA ARG A 40 7.21 -21.32 14.52
C ARG A 40 8.42 -22.13 14.07
N ALA A 41 9.16 -21.60 13.10
CA ALA A 41 10.36 -22.26 12.58
C ALA A 41 11.58 -22.08 13.48
N LYS A 42 11.55 -21.11 14.40
CA LYS A 42 12.70 -20.73 15.23
C LYS A 42 13.88 -20.25 14.38
N ILE A 43 13.61 -19.69 13.22
CA ILE A 43 14.62 -19.17 12.30
C ILE A 43 14.14 -17.80 11.83
N SER A 44 14.92 -16.77 12.12
CA SER A 44 14.62 -15.41 11.67
C SER A 44 15.62 -14.89 10.65
N ASP A 45 16.71 -15.62 10.43
CA ASP A 45 17.71 -15.25 9.43
C ASP A 45 17.23 -15.66 8.05
N ARG A 46 16.91 -14.67 7.24
CA ARG A 46 16.35 -14.88 5.89
C ARG A 46 17.35 -15.52 4.92
N SER A 47 18.62 -15.47 5.23
CA SER A 47 19.65 -16.11 4.41
C SER A 47 19.82 -17.59 4.73
N ASP A 48 19.24 -18.06 5.83
CA ASP A 48 19.31 -19.48 6.22
C ASP A 48 18.52 -20.30 5.21
N ALA A 49 19.12 -21.41 4.75
CA ALA A 49 18.48 -22.30 3.79
C ALA A 49 17.19 -22.94 4.33
N ARG A 50 17.05 -22.98 5.66
CA ARG A 50 15.86 -23.55 6.32
C ARG A 50 14.80 -22.50 6.61
N TYR A 51 15.00 -21.25 6.18
CA TYR A 51 14.03 -20.20 6.39
C TYR A 51 12.69 -20.60 5.74
N PRO A 52 11.55 -20.41 6.42
CA PRO A 52 10.25 -20.89 5.91
C PRO A 52 9.91 -20.33 4.55
N MET A 53 9.51 -21.19 3.63
CA MET A 53 9.08 -20.75 2.28
C MET A 53 7.87 -19.86 2.34
N LEU A 54 6.95 -20.12 3.26
CA LEU A 54 5.77 -19.29 3.41
C LEU A 54 6.17 -17.87 3.81
N ALA A 55 7.12 -17.73 4.73
CA ALA A 55 7.60 -16.41 5.13
C ALA A 55 8.25 -15.68 3.95
N ARG A 56 9.00 -16.39 3.10
CA ARG A 56 9.58 -15.79 1.90
C ARG A 56 8.50 -15.25 0.96
N SER A 57 7.47 -16.05 0.72
CA SER A 57 6.35 -15.63 -0.12
C SER A 57 5.62 -14.42 0.46
N LEU A 58 5.43 -14.41 1.77
CA LEU A 58 4.78 -13.30 2.45
C LEU A 58 5.60 -12.02 2.34
N ILE A 59 6.93 -12.13 2.45
CA ILE A 59 7.82 -10.98 2.28
C ILE A 59 7.70 -10.40 0.88
N GLU A 60 7.73 -11.25 -0.15
CA GLU A 60 7.56 -10.81 -1.53
C GLU A 60 6.23 -10.10 -1.73
N ARG A 61 5.17 -10.68 -1.22
CA ARG A 61 3.84 -10.10 -1.32
C ARG A 61 3.77 -8.74 -0.61
N ARG A 62 4.35 -8.67 0.59
CA ARG A 62 4.41 -7.42 1.33
C ARG A 62 5.14 -6.34 0.54
N ASP A 63 6.30 -6.69 -0.03
CA ASP A 63 7.11 -5.73 -0.76
C ASP A 63 6.38 -5.25 -2.02
N ASN A 64 5.68 -6.13 -2.71
CA ASN A 64 4.88 -5.75 -3.87
C ASN A 64 3.75 -4.80 -3.49
N ILE A 65 3.07 -5.06 -2.39
CA ILE A 65 2.01 -4.18 -1.91
C ILE A 65 2.58 -2.82 -1.51
N LYS A 66 3.75 -2.80 -0.87
CA LYS A 66 4.40 -1.54 -0.50
C LYS A 66 4.74 -0.69 -1.72
N MET A 67 5.15 -1.33 -2.81
CA MET A 67 5.39 -0.61 -4.07
C MET A 67 4.11 -0.01 -4.62
N THR A 68 3.02 -0.75 -4.54
CA THR A 68 1.71 -0.25 -4.97
C THR A 68 1.25 0.91 -4.07
N ILE A 69 1.48 0.81 -2.77
CA ILE A 69 1.17 1.90 -1.83
C ILE A 69 1.92 3.17 -2.24
N ALA A 70 3.22 3.05 -2.52
CA ALA A 70 4.03 4.20 -2.92
C ALA A 70 3.49 4.85 -4.20
N ALA A 71 3.09 4.04 -5.18
CA ALA A 71 2.53 4.55 -6.42
C ALA A 71 1.19 5.26 -6.19
N LEU A 72 0.34 4.70 -5.33
CA LEU A 72 -0.94 5.32 -5.00
C LEU A 72 -0.77 6.60 -4.20
N GLU A 73 0.20 6.65 -3.30
CA GLU A 73 0.50 7.86 -2.54
C GLU A 73 0.94 8.99 -3.47
N GLU A 74 1.78 8.65 -4.44
CA GLU A 74 2.23 9.62 -5.43
C GLU A 74 1.06 10.14 -6.25
N ARG A 75 0.17 9.25 -6.67
CA ARG A 75 -1.02 9.63 -7.41
C ARG A 75 -1.93 10.52 -6.57
N LEU A 76 -2.05 10.23 -5.28
CA LEU A 76 -2.85 11.03 -4.37
C LEU A 76 -2.30 12.44 -4.26
N ILE A 77 -0.97 12.57 -4.15
CA ILE A 77 -0.31 13.88 -4.10
C ILE A 77 -0.56 14.65 -5.39
N GLU A 78 -0.42 13.99 -6.54
CA GLU A 78 -0.65 14.61 -7.85
C GLU A 78 -2.08 15.15 -7.95
N ARG A 79 -3.07 14.37 -7.51
CA ARG A 79 -4.45 14.78 -7.57
C ARG A 79 -4.74 15.95 -6.62
N ALA A 80 -4.14 15.91 -5.44
CA ALA A 80 -4.29 17.01 -4.48
C ALA A 80 -3.68 18.29 -5.01
N GLN A 81 -2.51 18.21 -5.63
CA GLN A 81 -1.87 19.37 -6.24
C GLN A 81 -2.69 19.93 -7.41
N HIS A 82 -3.22 19.04 -8.23
CA HIS A 82 -4.07 19.45 -9.34
C HIS A 82 -5.30 20.18 -8.85
N GLU A 83 -5.92 19.71 -7.79
CA GLU A 83 -7.08 20.35 -7.20
C GLU A 83 -6.73 21.73 -6.66
N GLN A 84 -5.56 21.86 -6.01
CA GLN A 84 -5.10 23.16 -5.51
C GLN A 84 -4.87 24.17 -6.63
N VAL A 85 -4.25 23.73 -7.71
CA VAL A 85 -4.00 24.59 -8.87
C VAL A 85 -5.32 25.07 -9.46
N ALA A 86 -6.29 24.17 -9.60
CA ALA A 86 -7.61 24.52 -10.11
C ALA A 86 -8.31 25.53 -9.21
N THR A 87 -8.14 25.39 -7.90
CA THR A 87 -8.74 26.31 -6.92
C THR A 87 -8.07 27.67 -6.95
N ALA A 88 -6.76 27.71 -7.15
CA ALA A 88 -6.00 28.96 -7.18
C ALA A 88 -6.27 29.77 -8.45
N ALA A 89 -6.67 29.12 -9.51
CA ALA A 89 -6.99 29.81 -10.76
C ALA A 89 -8.35 30.51 -10.68
#